data_9b16e15a90a3fbba22bb0ca516ab324d
#
_entry.id   9b16e15a90a3fbba22bb0ca516ab324d
#
_cell.length_a   1.000
_cell.length_b   1.000
_cell.length_c   1.000
_cell.angle_alpha   90.00
_cell.angle_beta   90.00
_cell.angle_gamma   90.00
#
_symmetry.space_group_name_H-M   'P 1'
#
loop_
_entity.id
_entity.type
_entity.pdbx_description
1 polymer ?
#
loop_
_entity_poly.entity_id
_entity_poly.type
_entity_poly.pdbx_seq_one_letter_code
_entity_poly.pdbx_strand_id
1 'polypeptide(L)'
;MKQHLPIFKSVAIGVLSMAFAACNLNIPPQDQFSDPDAIKTVSNARSLLASAYLAYPHEEYAFSLLGNDFVPTSLSIKDISSLHLYNWDDREISKLAPTLWQGYYNVIAQCDALLERMQAVETQGQTEGTERQAIIAEAKTLKALSYFQLLRVFAPAYDLNPDAPGIVLKTQLGIEDKPRASIRDVVAMIRRLLTEAVQTPHDPERNGWLSQTAVQYLLADLALYAGDNEAAITYGKSVLGKSNDAYFTPDGINSLWQSNSYPGRIFAFNIHTSYYAGIQSSAREGDYFCLNPQLDYVASDVRRASFVYP
;
A
#
# COMPACT_ATOMS: atom_id res chain seq x y z
N MET A 1 -76.64 -24.25 27.75
CA MET A 1 -75.61 -24.32 26.73
C MET A 1 -74.78 -23.05 26.84
N LYS A 2 -73.61 -23.15 27.38
CA LYS A 2 -72.72 -21.99 27.74
C LYS A 2 -71.78 -21.62 26.62
N GLN A 3 -71.85 -20.36 26.27
CA GLN A 3 -70.88 -19.71 25.32
C GLN A 3 -69.49 -19.60 25.95
N HIS A 4 -68.48 -20.24 25.31
CA HIS A 4 -67.11 -20.04 25.63
C HIS A 4 -66.29 -19.85 24.31
N LEU A 5 -66.42 -18.65 23.69
CA LEU A 5 -65.70 -18.42 22.46
C LEU A 5 -65.18 -16.97 22.15
N PRO A 6 -64.89 -16.11 23.14
CA PRO A 6 -64.19 -14.89 22.76
C PRO A 6 -62.72 -14.82 23.23
N ILE A 7 -62.30 -15.62 24.24
CA ILE A 7 -60.99 -15.44 24.87
C ILE A 7 -59.85 -16.01 23.98
N PHE A 8 -60.06 -17.10 23.25
CA PHE A 8 -59.04 -17.72 22.39
C PHE A 8 -58.72 -16.88 21.15
N LYS A 9 -59.60 -16.10 20.60
CA LYS A 9 -59.39 -15.23 19.46
C LYS A 9 -58.53 -14.01 19.83
N SER A 10 -58.70 -13.47 21.01
CA SER A 10 -57.94 -12.30 21.48
C SER A 10 -56.51 -12.64 21.86
N VAL A 11 -56.26 -13.86 22.36
CA VAL A 11 -54.88 -14.34 22.66
C VAL A 11 -54.13 -14.66 21.39
N ALA A 12 -54.78 -15.23 20.38
CA ALA A 12 -54.12 -15.54 19.10
C ALA A 12 -53.72 -14.28 18.32
N ILE A 13 -54.50 -13.20 18.39
CA ILE A 13 -54.16 -11.91 17.76
C ILE A 13 -53.01 -11.21 18.52
N GLY A 14 -52.96 -11.31 19.84
CA GLY A 14 -51.87 -10.76 20.67
C GLY A 14 -50.52 -11.44 20.45
N VAL A 15 -50.48 -12.73 20.20
CA VAL A 15 -49.27 -13.49 19.92
C VAL A 15 -48.77 -13.25 18.48
N LEU A 16 -49.70 -13.04 17.53
CA LEU A 16 -49.32 -12.76 16.14
C LEU A 16 -48.75 -11.32 15.97
N SER A 17 -49.18 -10.36 16.78
CA SER A 17 -48.66 -8.98 16.75
C SER A 17 -47.27 -8.83 17.41
N MET A 18 -46.83 -9.75 18.28
CA MET A 18 -45.49 -9.76 18.84
C MET A 18 -44.43 -10.38 17.89
N ALA A 19 -44.85 -11.13 16.88
CA ALA A 19 -43.96 -11.75 15.92
C ALA A 19 -43.41 -10.77 14.86
N PHE A 20 -43.96 -9.56 14.74
CA PHE A 20 -43.49 -8.54 13.78
C PHE A 20 -42.53 -7.50 14.38
N ALA A 21 -42.23 -7.58 15.67
CA ALA A 21 -41.32 -6.62 16.33
C ALA A 21 -39.86 -7.08 16.44
N ALA A 22 -39.52 -8.24 15.89
CA ALA A 22 -38.18 -8.79 16.02
C ALA A 22 -37.60 -9.17 14.66
N CYS A 23 -37.15 -8.22 13.91
CA CYS A 23 -36.06 -8.37 12.96
C CYS A 23 -35.68 -6.99 12.45
N ASN A 24 -34.86 -6.29 13.22
CA ASN A 24 -34.01 -5.27 12.64
C ASN A 24 -32.86 -6.03 11.97
N LEU A 25 -33.07 -6.47 10.72
CA LEU A 25 -32.12 -7.23 9.90
C LEU A 25 -31.00 -6.37 9.33
N ASN A 26 -30.85 -5.15 9.83
CA ASN A 26 -29.70 -4.30 9.52
C ASN A 26 -28.57 -4.51 10.54
N ILE A 27 -28.10 -5.75 10.68
CA ILE A 27 -26.79 -5.99 11.27
C ILE A 27 -25.81 -5.92 10.10
N PRO A 28 -25.04 -4.82 9.95
CA PRO A 28 -23.99 -4.78 8.94
C PRO A 28 -23.01 -5.92 9.25
N PRO A 29 -22.46 -6.59 8.22
CA PRO A 29 -21.40 -7.58 8.42
C PRO A 29 -20.29 -6.93 9.25
N GLN A 30 -19.88 -7.58 10.34
CA GLN A 30 -18.85 -7.04 11.24
C GLN A 30 -17.49 -6.84 10.55
N ASP A 31 -17.31 -7.42 9.36
CA ASP A 31 -16.07 -7.43 8.61
C ASP A 31 -16.08 -6.51 7.37
N GLN A 32 -17.16 -5.77 7.13
CA GLN A 32 -17.24 -4.85 5.99
C GLN A 32 -17.83 -3.51 6.43
N PHE A 33 -17.06 -2.45 6.28
CA PHE A 33 -17.52 -1.06 6.38
C PHE A 33 -18.43 -0.72 5.19
N SER A 34 -19.65 -1.27 5.16
CA SER A 34 -20.62 -1.06 4.09
C SER A 34 -21.49 0.17 4.27
N ASP A 35 -21.42 0.82 5.44
CA ASP A 35 -22.25 1.99 5.78
C ASP A 35 -21.40 3.28 5.68
N PRO A 36 -21.88 4.31 4.96
CA PRO A 36 -21.28 5.65 4.99
C PRO A 36 -21.07 6.22 6.40
N ASP A 37 -21.90 5.81 7.35
CA ASP A 37 -21.85 6.21 8.76
C ASP A 37 -20.84 5.42 9.63
N ALA A 38 -20.12 4.46 9.06
CA ALA A 38 -19.26 3.57 9.85
C ALA A 38 -18.02 4.27 10.44
N ILE A 39 -17.61 5.43 9.93
CA ILE A 39 -16.46 6.17 10.44
C ILE A 39 -16.95 7.41 11.17
N LYS A 40 -17.16 7.26 12.48
CA LYS A 40 -17.57 8.34 13.38
C LYS A 40 -16.45 8.82 14.31
N THR A 41 -15.42 8.01 14.49
CA THR A 41 -14.32 8.28 15.41
C THR A 41 -12.95 8.19 14.73
N VAL A 42 -11.98 8.84 15.33
CA VAL A 42 -10.57 8.77 14.88
C VAL A 42 -10.05 7.33 14.93
N SER A 43 -10.47 6.54 15.92
CA SER A 43 -10.11 5.13 16.04
C SER A 43 -10.65 4.29 14.90
N ASN A 44 -11.92 4.49 14.49
CA ASN A 44 -12.49 3.80 13.31
C ASN A 44 -11.76 4.18 12.03
N ALA A 45 -11.40 5.46 11.89
CA ALA A 45 -10.61 5.95 10.75
C ALA A 45 -9.23 5.30 10.69
N ARG A 46 -8.53 5.16 11.83
CA ARG A 46 -7.25 4.46 11.92
C ARG A 46 -7.38 2.99 11.51
N SER A 47 -8.45 2.31 11.92
CA SER A 47 -8.72 0.91 11.55
C SER A 47 -8.96 0.75 10.04
N LEU A 48 -9.71 1.68 9.42
CA LEU A 48 -9.90 1.65 7.96
C LEU A 48 -8.59 1.92 7.22
N LEU A 49 -7.78 2.86 7.69
CA LEU A 49 -6.47 3.10 7.12
C LEU A 49 -5.57 1.86 7.22
N ALA A 50 -5.59 1.16 8.37
CA ALA A 50 -4.86 -0.10 8.54
C ALA A 50 -5.29 -1.16 7.51
N SER A 51 -6.58 -1.26 7.22
CA SER A 51 -7.09 -2.15 6.17
C SER A 51 -6.55 -1.78 4.79
N ALA A 52 -6.42 -0.49 4.47
CA ALA A 52 -5.82 -0.03 3.21
C ALA A 52 -4.33 -0.39 3.11
N TYR A 53 -3.57 -0.31 4.21
CA TYR A 53 -2.19 -0.77 4.24
C TYR A 53 -2.08 -2.29 4.01
N LEU A 54 -2.96 -3.08 4.63
CA LEU A 54 -2.98 -4.54 4.45
C LEU A 54 -3.41 -4.96 3.04
N ALA A 55 -4.20 -4.14 2.36
CA ALA A 55 -4.65 -4.39 0.98
C ALA A 55 -3.61 -4.01 -0.08
N TYR A 56 -2.50 -3.38 0.32
CA TYR A 56 -1.46 -2.96 -0.62
C TYR A 56 -0.78 -4.18 -1.25
N PRO A 57 -0.66 -4.25 -2.59
CA PRO A 57 0.00 -5.37 -3.27
C PRO A 57 1.49 -5.48 -2.91
N HIS A 58 1.94 -6.71 -2.65
CA HIS A 58 3.32 -7.04 -2.28
C HIS A 58 3.90 -8.03 -3.28
N GLU A 59 4.36 -7.50 -4.42
CA GLU A 59 4.90 -8.29 -5.54
C GLU A 59 6.38 -7.94 -5.81
N GLU A 60 7.11 -7.55 -4.78
CA GLU A 60 8.52 -7.13 -4.88
C GLU A 60 9.40 -8.23 -5.47
N TYR A 61 9.13 -9.49 -5.13
CA TYR A 61 9.85 -10.64 -5.70
C TYR A 61 9.58 -10.78 -7.21
N ALA A 62 8.33 -10.62 -7.63
CA ALA A 62 7.97 -10.63 -9.04
C ALA A 62 8.67 -9.49 -9.80
N PHE A 63 8.72 -8.30 -9.24
CA PHE A 63 9.44 -7.17 -9.83
C PHE A 63 10.94 -7.43 -9.93
N SER A 64 11.55 -8.05 -8.93
CA SER A 64 12.98 -8.42 -8.95
C SER A 64 13.31 -9.48 -10.01
N LEU A 65 12.39 -10.41 -10.28
CA LEU A 65 12.52 -11.36 -11.39
C LEU A 65 12.41 -10.64 -12.75
N LEU A 66 11.39 -9.83 -12.93
CA LEU A 66 11.15 -9.06 -14.16
C LEU A 66 12.26 -8.03 -14.42
N GLY A 67 12.83 -7.46 -13.36
CA GLY A 67 13.93 -6.50 -13.39
C GLY A 67 15.32 -7.12 -13.56
N ASN A 68 15.42 -8.46 -13.56
CA ASN A 68 16.69 -9.18 -13.67
C ASN A 68 17.63 -8.96 -12.47
N ASP A 69 17.08 -8.62 -11.30
CA ASP A 69 17.86 -8.59 -10.04
C ASP A 69 18.21 -10.01 -9.59
N PHE A 70 17.28 -10.96 -9.83
CA PHE A 70 17.49 -12.39 -9.64
C PHE A 70 17.52 -13.10 -10.98
N VAL A 71 18.42 -14.08 -11.10
CA VAL A 71 18.58 -14.91 -12.29
C VAL A 71 18.34 -16.38 -11.95
N PRO A 72 17.80 -17.18 -12.91
CA PRO A 72 17.52 -18.57 -12.65
C PRO A 72 18.80 -19.41 -12.53
N THR A 73 18.77 -20.39 -11.61
CA THR A 73 19.76 -21.46 -11.52
C THR A 73 19.29 -22.69 -12.32
N SER A 74 20.10 -23.75 -12.34
CA SER A 74 19.72 -25.03 -12.94
C SER A 74 18.51 -25.68 -12.25
N LEU A 75 18.17 -25.26 -11.03
CA LEU A 75 17.07 -25.78 -10.24
C LEU A 75 15.75 -25.00 -10.43
N SER A 76 15.76 -23.88 -11.14
CA SER A 76 14.59 -23.03 -11.37
C SER A 76 13.43 -23.75 -12.07
N ILE A 77 13.70 -24.87 -12.76
CA ILE A 77 12.67 -25.74 -13.34
C ILE A 77 11.68 -26.31 -12.31
N LYS A 78 12.02 -26.27 -11.01
CA LYS A 78 11.13 -26.68 -9.92
C LYS A 78 10.15 -25.57 -9.51
N ASP A 79 10.40 -24.33 -9.91
CA ASP A 79 9.52 -23.19 -9.75
C ASP A 79 9.22 -22.57 -11.13
N ILE A 80 8.40 -23.29 -11.88
CA ILE A 80 8.12 -22.97 -13.28
C ILE A 80 7.40 -21.62 -13.44
N SER A 81 6.59 -21.21 -12.48
CA SER A 81 5.89 -19.90 -12.51
C SER A 81 6.87 -18.74 -12.41
N SER A 82 7.81 -18.79 -11.46
CA SER A 82 8.85 -17.78 -11.33
C SER A 82 9.78 -17.77 -12.54
N LEU A 83 10.11 -18.93 -13.10
CA LEU A 83 10.92 -19.04 -14.32
C LEU A 83 10.20 -18.42 -15.53
N HIS A 84 8.90 -18.68 -15.68
CA HIS A 84 8.10 -18.06 -16.74
C HIS A 84 7.98 -16.54 -16.53
N LEU A 85 7.83 -16.08 -15.31
CA LEU A 85 7.79 -14.65 -14.98
C LEU A 85 9.13 -13.98 -15.32
N TYR A 86 10.27 -14.58 -14.95
CA TYR A 86 11.60 -14.12 -15.32
C TYR A 86 11.77 -13.99 -16.84
N ASN A 87 11.21 -14.94 -17.59
CA ASN A 87 11.24 -14.93 -19.07
C ASN A 87 10.16 -14.04 -19.71
N TRP A 88 9.41 -13.27 -18.95
CA TRP A 88 8.31 -12.42 -19.44
C TRP A 88 7.24 -13.21 -20.21
N ASP A 89 6.93 -14.42 -19.75
CA ASP A 89 5.89 -15.26 -20.39
C ASP A 89 4.51 -14.60 -20.23
N ASP A 90 3.80 -14.42 -21.33
CA ASP A 90 2.49 -13.75 -21.37
C ASP A 90 1.46 -14.34 -20.41
N ARG A 91 1.52 -15.64 -20.12
CA ARG A 91 0.57 -16.31 -19.22
C ARG A 91 0.77 -15.84 -17.78
N GLU A 92 2.01 -15.67 -17.33
CA GLU A 92 2.29 -15.22 -15.96
C GLU A 92 2.08 -13.69 -15.85
N ILE A 93 2.47 -12.93 -16.86
CA ILE A 93 2.17 -11.49 -16.93
C ILE A 93 0.66 -11.24 -16.93
N SER A 94 -0.12 -12.03 -17.68
CA SER A 94 -1.59 -11.91 -17.73
C SER A 94 -2.29 -12.24 -16.41
N LYS A 95 -1.64 -12.96 -15.48
CA LYS A 95 -2.12 -13.19 -14.11
C LYS A 95 -1.71 -12.05 -13.18
N LEU A 96 -0.46 -11.62 -13.27
CA LEU A 96 0.12 -10.61 -12.39
C LEU A 96 -0.48 -9.22 -12.64
N ALA A 97 -0.63 -8.82 -13.90
CA ALA A 97 -1.06 -7.48 -14.26
C ALA A 97 -2.46 -7.11 -13.72
N PRO A 98 -3.52 -7.95 -13.85
CA PRO A 98 -4.81 -7.67 -13.22
C PRO A 98 -4.74 -7.59 -11.69
N THR A 99 -3.95 -8.45 -11.05
CA THR A 99 -3.77 -8.45 -9.59
C THR A 99 -3.20 -7.12 -9.11
N LEU A 100 -2.15 -6.63 -9.76
CA LEU A 100 -1.54 -5.34 -9.45
C LEU A 100 -2.50 -4.17 -9.72
N TRP A 101 -3.14 -4.17 -10.90
CA TRP A 101 -4.08 -3.11 -11.27
C TRP A 101 -5.24 -3.00 -10.27
N GLN A 102 -5.93 -4.10 -10.02
CA GLN A 102 -7.06 -4.15 -9.09
C GLN A 102 -6.62 -3.86 -7.65
N GLY A 103 -5.50 -4.42 -7.22
CA GLY A 103 -4.97 -4.25 -5.88
C GLY A 103 -4.67 -2.77 -5.57
N TYR A 104 -3.91 -2.09 -6.41
CA TYR A 104 -3.61 -0.67 -6.19
C TYR A 104 -4.86 0.22 -6.27
N TYR A 105 -5.79 -0.04 -7.22
CA TYR A 105 -7.05 0.71 -7.26
C TYR A 105 -7.97 0.44 -6.06
N ASN A 106 -7.93 -0.77 -5.49
CA ASN A 106 -8.63 -1.07 -4.23
C ASN A 106 -8.08 -0.20 -3.08
N VAL A 107 -6.76 -0.08 -2.95
CA VAL A 107 -6.15 0.80 -1.96
C VAL A 107 -6.55 2.26 -2.18
N ILE A 108 -6.52 2.73 -3.43
CA ILE A 108 -6.94 4.09 -3.79
C ILE A 108 -8.39 4.33 -3.38
N ALA A 109 -9.29 3.37 -3.66
CA ALA A 109 -10.71 3.48 -3.30
C ALA A 109 -10.91 3.52 -1.77
N GLN A 110 -10.18 2.73 -1.00
CA GLN A 110 -10.21 2.76 0.47
C GLN A 110 -9.71 4.10 1.02
N CYS A 111 -8.61 4.63 0.45
CA CYS A 111 -8.10 5.95 0.82
C CYS A 111 -9.10 7.07 0.47
N ASP A 112 -9.76 7.01 -0.68
CA ASP A 112 -10.79 7.99 -1.08
C ASP A 112 -11.99 7.95 -0.13
N ALA A 113 -12.47 6.75 0.20
CA ALA A 113 -13.55 6.56 1.15
C ALA A 113 -13.20 7.11 2.55
N LEU A 114 -11.97 6.88 2.98
CA LEU A 114 -11.47 7.42 4.25
C LEU A 114 -11.42 8.96 4.21
N LEU A 115 -10.77 9.54 3.20
CA LEU A 115 -10.59 10.99 3.08
C LEU A 115 -11.93 11.75 3.00
N GLU A 116 -12.92 11.20 2.31
CA GLU A 116 -14.27 11.77 2.24
C GLU A 116 -14.94 11.75 3.62
N ARG A 117 -14.91 10.61 4.30
CA ARG A 117 -15.58 10.43 5.60
C ARG A 117 -14.88 11.18 6.73
N MET A 118 -13.55 11.41 6.63
CA MET A 118 -12.81 12.19 7.62
C MET A 118 -13.32 13.61 7.80
N GLN A 119 -14.08 14.15 6.86
CA GLN A 119 -14.68 15.50 6.99
C GLN A 119 -15.74 15.54 8.10
N ALA A 120 -16.44 14.44 8.34
CA ALA A 120 -17.50 14.31 9.35
C ALA A 120 -16.99 13.79 10.72
N VAL A 121 -15.72 13.38 10.82
CA VAL A 121 -15.16 12.87 12.09
C VAL A 121 -14.89 14.02 13.05
N GLU A 122 -15.64 14.06 14.14
CA GLU A 122 -15.40 14.98 15.25
C GLU A 122 -14.22 14.51 16.11
N THR A 123 -13.49 15.46 16.68
CA THR A 123 -12.35 15.18 17.54
C THR A 123 -12.56 15.75 18.93
N GLN A 124 -12.16 14.99 19.95
CA GLN A 124 -12.20 15.40 21.33
C GLN A 124 -10.78 15.80 21.81
N GLY A 125 -10.52 17.11 21.77
CA GLY A 125 -9.25 17.64 22.21
C GLY A 125 -8.13 17.57 21.16
N GLN A 126 -6.95 18.06 21.56
CA GLN A 126 -5.80 18.25 20.67
C GLN A 126 -5.20 16.91 20.19
N THR A 127 -5.16 15.89 21.02
CA THR A 127 -4.55 14.60 20.70
C THR A 127 -5.29 13.93 19.54
N GLU A 128 -6.63 13.84 19.59
CA GLU A 128 -7.42 13.29 18.50
C GLU A 128 -7.36 14.17 17.25
N GLY A 129 -7.28 15.50 17.42
CA GLY A 129 -7.08 16.43 16.32
C GLY A 129 -5.76 16.18 15.57
N THR A 130 -4.68 15.94 16.29
CA THR A 130 -3.37 15.62 15.72
C THR A 130 -3.40 14.25 15.01
N GLU A 131 -3.99 13.24 15.66
CA GLU A 131 -4.13 11.91 15.07
C GLU A 131 -5.00 11.93 13.81
N ARG A 132 -6.10 12.69 13.79
CA ARG A 132 -6.92 12.90 12.61
C ARG A 132 -6.13 13.48 11.44
N GLN A 133 -5.28 14.49 11.68
CA GLN A 133 -4.46 15.08 10.64
C GLN A 133 -3.39 14.10 10.14
N ALA A 134 -2.78 13.32 11.03
CA ALA A 134 -1.84 12.26 10.67
C ALA A 134 -2.49 11.20 9.77
N ILE A 135 -3.69 10.72 10.12
CA ILE A 135 -4.45 9.76 9.30
C ILE A 135 -4.73 10.31 7.89
N ILE A 136 -5.09 11.59 7.78
CA ILE A 136 -5.34 12.24 6.49
C ILE A 136 -4.05 12.30 5.66
N ALA A 137 -2.93 12.68 6.27
CA ALA A 137 -1.63 12.75 5.60
C ALA A 137 -1.17 11.36 5.12
N GLU A 138 -1.29 10.35 5.97
CA GLU A 138 -0.97 8.97 5.63
C GLU A 138 -1.84 8.43 4.50
N ALA A 139 -3.16 8.65 4.54
CA ALA A 139 -4.08 8.21 3.49
C ALA A 139 -3.76 8.85 2.13
N LYS A 140 -3.44 10.16 2.10
CA LYS A 140 -2.98 10.86 0.89
C LYS A 140 -1.67 10.26 0.38
N THR A 141 -0.75 9.94 1.27
CA THR A 141 0.56 9.36 0.93
C THR A 141 0.39 7.95 0.36
N LEU A 142 -0.41 7.10 0.99
CA LEU A 142 -0.67 5.74 0.51
C LEU A 142 -1.39 5.73 -0.85
N LYS A 143 -2.34 6.64 -1.06
CA LYS A 143 -2.98 6.87 -2.34
C LYS A 143 -1.98 7.32 -3.41
N ALA A 144 -1.10 8.26 -3.08
CA ALA A 144 -0.05 8.75 -3.98
C ALA A 144 0.94 7.64 -4.36
N LEU A 145 1.38 6.83 -3.38
CA LEU A 145 2.24 5.67 -3.59
C LEU A 145 1.58 4.65 -4.53
N SER A 146 0.29 4.36 -4.33
CA SER A 146 -0.46 3.44 -5.18
C SER A 146 -0.59 3.94 -6.63
N TYR A 147 -0.85 5.23 -6.84
CA TYR A 147 -0.82 5.82 -8.17
C TYR A 147 0.58 5.78 -8.79
N PHE A 148 1.62 5.99 -8.00
CA PHE A 148 2.98 5.98 -8.51
C PHE A 148 3.42 4.58 -8.96
N GLN A 149 3.04 3.54 -8.22
CA GLN A 149 3.28 2.16 -8.65
C GLN A 149 2.47 1.79 -9.91
N LEU A 150 1.19 2.15 -9.97
CA LEU A 150 0.39 1.98 -11.18
C LEU A 150 1.06 2.67 -12.40
N LEU A 151 1.55 3.88 -12.22
CA LEU A 151 2.20 4.63 -13.28
C LEU A 151 3.47 3.93 -13.77
N ARG A 152 4.33 3.47 -12.84
CA ARG A 152 5.58 2.77 -13.16
C ARG A 152 5.36 1.45 -13.88
N VAL A 153 4.29 0.73 -13.55
CA VAL A 153 4.02 -0.61 -14.09
C VAL A 153 3.24 -0.55 -15.39
N PHE A 154 2.30 0.40 -15.56
CA PHE A 154 1.30 0.38 -16.62
C PHE A 154 1.40 1.53 -17.61
N ALA A 155 2.43 2.37 -17.52
CA ALA A 155 2.66 3.47 -18.45
C ALA A 155 4.11 3.49 -18.94
N PRO A 156 4.39 4.11 -20.09
CA PRO A 156 5.76 4.41 -20.51
C PRO A 156 6.49 5.29 -19.49
N ALA A 157 7.83 5.30 -19.54
CA ALA A 157 8.61 6.18 -18.70
C ALA A 157 8.34 7.67 -19.04
N TYR A 158 8.42 8.52 -18.04
CA TYR A 158 8.09 9.95 -18.15
C TYR A 158 8.92 10.69 -19.23
N ASP A 159 10.20 10.37 -19.30
CA ASP A 159 11.16 10.98 -20.23
C ASP A 159 10.92 10.61 -21.70
N LEU A 160 10.25 9.49 -21.97
CA LEU A 160 9.91 9.07 -23.32
C LEU A 160 8.80 9.92 -23.91
N ASN A 161 7.70 10.09 -23.20
CA ASN A 161 6.58 10.93 -23.62
C ASN A 161 5.64 11.24 -22.44
N PRO A 162 5.77 12.39 -21.77
CA PRO A 162 4.92 12.74 -20.63
C PRO A 162 3.44 12.97 -20.99
N ASP A 163 3.13 13.17 -22.24
CA ASP A 163 1.75 13.38 -22.72
C ASP A 163 1.08 12.07 -23.17
N ALA A 164 1.82 10.94 -23.15
CA ALA A 164 1.25 9.63 -23.44
C ALA A 164 0.21 9.22 -22.38
N PRO A 165 -0.71 8.28 -22.72
CA PRO A 165 -1.67 7.74 -21.75
C PRO A 165 -0.95 7.07 -20.57
N GLY A 166 -1.21 7.57 -19.37
CA GLY A 166 -0.74 7.03 -18.10
C GLY A 166 -1.73 6.03 -17.51
N ILE A 167 -2.40 6.42 -16.43
CA ILE A 167 -3.37 5.61 -15.69
C ILE A 167 -4.67 6.38 -15.48
N VAL A 168 -5.71 5.71 -14.99
CA VAL A 168 -7.00 6.35 -14.68
C VAL A 168 -6.90 7.09 -13.35
N LEU A 169 -7.21 8.37 -13.34
CA LEU A 169 -7.30 9.17 -12.10
C LEU A 169 -8.75 9.16 -11.58
N LYS A 170 -8.95 8.57 -10.40
CA LYS A 170 -10.25 8.59 -9.73
C LYS A 170 -10.56 9.98 -9.16
N THR A 171 -11.80 10.43 -9.34
CA THR A 171 -12.28 11.71 -8.84
C THR A 171 -13.42 11.60 -7.86
N GLN A 172 -14.07 10.44 -7.78
CA GLN A 172 -15.18 10.17 -6.85
C GLN A 172 -15.19 8.70 -6.41
N LEU A 173 -15.95 8.38 -5.39
CA LEU A 173 -16.20 6.99 -4.98
C LEU A 173 -17.05 6.25 -6.03
N GLY A 174 -16.93 4.92 -6.02
CA GLY A 174 -17.70 4.05 -6.92
C GLY A 174 -17.04 3.84 -8.29
N ILE A 175 -17.83 3.36 -9.24
CA ILE A 175 -17.39 3.04 -10.60
C ILE A 175 -17.39 4.31 -11.44
N GLU A 176 -16.28 4.54 -12.12
CA GLU A 176 -16.12 5.64 -13.07
C GLU A 176 -15.65 5.07 -14.41
N ASP A 177 -16.32 5.45 -15.49
CA ASP A 177 -15.88 5.19 -16.85
C ASP A 177 -15.08 6.39 -17.36
N LYS A 178 -13.75 6.31 -17.23
CA LYS A 178 -12.82 7.38 -17.60
C LYS A 178 -11.66 6.86 -18.43
N PRO A 179 -11.19 7.66 -19.37
CA PRO A 179 -9.95 7.38 -20.08
C PRO A 179 -8.74 7.48 -19.13
N ARG A 180 -7.63 6.93 -19.55
CA ARG A 180 -6.34 7.17 -18.88
C ARG A 180 -5.98 8.66 -18.99
N ALA A 181 -5.57 9.26 -17.90
CA ALA A 181 -4.97 10.59 -17.89
C ALA A 181 -3.56 10.56 -18.48
N SER A 182 -3.03 11.70 -18.89
CA SER A 182 -1.64 11.77 -19.33
C SER A 182 -0.68 11.44 -18.19
N ILE A 183 0.51 10.95 -18.50
CA ILE A 183 1.56 10.70 -17.49
C ILE A 183 1.85 11.98 -16.71
N ARG A 184 1.92 13.11 -17.38
CA ARG A 184 2.09 14.46 -16.80
C ARG A 184 1.02 14.76 -15.75
N ASP A 185 -0.25 14.54 -16.06
CA ASP A 185 -1.36 14.80 -15.14
C ASP A 185 -1.33 13.86 -13.93
N VAL A 186 -0.93 12.60 -14.14
CA VAL A 186 -0.76 11.64 -13.05
C VAL A 186 0.37 12.07 -12.12
N VAL A 187 1.52 12.48 -12.64
CA VAL A 187 2.65 13.01 -11.85
C VAL A 187 2.21 14.26 -11.08
N ALA A 188 1.46 15.16 -11.72
CA ALA A 188 0.92 16.35 -11.04
C ALA A 188 -0.03 15.99 -9.89
N MET A 189 -0.90 14.99 -10.09
CA MET A 189 -1.79 14.50 -9.03
C MET A 189 -1.03 13.89 -7.87
N ILE A 190 -0.06 13.02 -8.13
CA ILE A 190 0.79 12.40 -7.10
C ILE A 190 1.53 13.49 -6.32
N ARG A 191 2.16 14.44 -7.02
CA ARG A 191 2.88 15.58 -6.42
C ARG A 191 1.95 16.39 -5.51
N ARG A 192 0.73 16.69 -5.94
CA ARG A 192 -0.25 17.40 -5.14
C ARG A 192 -0.57 16.68 -3.84
N LEU A 193 -0.89 15.38 -3.91
CA LEU A 193 -1.21 14.58 -2.72
C LEU A 193 -0.06 14.57 -1.71
N LEU A 194 1.18 14.38 -2.19
CA LEU A 194 2.37 14.36 -1.35
C LEU A 194 2.69 15.75 -0.79
N THR A 195 2.52 16.83 -1.58
CA THR A 195 2.74 18.20 -1.11
C THR A 195 1.73 18.60 -0.03
N GLU A 196 0.49 18.15 -0.14
CA GLU A 196 -0.49 18.35 0.92
C GLU A 196 -0.15 17.53 2.17
N ALA A 197 0.27 16.28 2.01
CA ALA A 197 0.60 15.40 3.12
C ALA A 197 1.84 15.86 3.91
N VAL A 198 2.86 16.39 3.23
CA VAL A 198 4.13 16.81 3.87
C VAL A 198 3.96 18.03 4.78
N GLN A 199 2.86 18.79 4.64
CA GLN A 199 2.57 19.93 5.53
C GLN A 199 2.17 19.51 6.95
N THR A 200 1.78 18.25 7.14
CA THR A 200 1.39 17.72 8.44
C THR A 200 2.57 17.02 9.08
N PRO A 201 3.12 17.52 10.20
CA PRO A 201 4.10 16.76 10.98
C PRO A 201 3.46 15.50 11.53
N HIS A 202 3.98 14.35 11.13
CA HIS A 202 3.55 13.05 11.62
C HIS A 202 4.69 12.06 11.51
N ASP A 203 5.24 11.70 12.63
CA ASP A 203 6.28 10.69 12.75
C ASP A 203 5.78 9.63 13.73
N PRO A 204 5.05 8.62 13.23
CA PRO A 204 4.52 7.57 14.10
C PRO A 204 5.66 6.79 14.74
N GLU A 205 5.58 6.59 16.04
CA GLU A 205 6.54 5.77 16.81
C GLU A 205 6.50 4.29 16.39
N ARG A 206 5.45 3.90 15.67
CA ARG A 206 5.21 2.52 15.24
C ARG A 206 5.76 2.29 13.84
N ASN A 207 6.55 1.24 13.67
CA ASN A 207 6.93 0.74 12.35
C ASN A 207 5.68 0.32 11.55
N GLY A 208 5.73 0.50 10.25
CA GLY A 208 4.65 0.11 9.35
C GLY A 208 3.64 1.21 9.01
N TRP A 209 3.86 2.44 9.47
CA TRP A 209 3.07 3.61 9.10
C TRP A 209 3.92 4.63 8.35
N LEU A 210 3.34 5.25 7.33
CA LEU A 210 4.02 6.28 6.55
C LEU A 210 4.22 7.54 7.40
N SER A 211 5.45 8.01 7.49
CA SER A 211 5.85 9.21 8.22
C SER A 211 6.00 10.41 7.29
N GLN A 212 6.12 11.61 7.83
CA GLN A 212 6.48 12.81 7.06
C GLN A 212 7.82 12.61 6.31
N THR A 213 8.76 11.89 6.89
CA THR A 213 10.02 11.53 6.22
C THR A 213 9.79 10.62 5.01
N ALA A 214 8.86 9.67 5.10
CA ALA A 214 8.47 8.84 3.95
C ALA A 214 7.83 9.69 2.83
N VAL A 215 7.02 10.70 3.17
CA VAL A 215 6.47 11.65 2.19
C VAL A 215 7.58 12.43 1.48
N GLN A 216 8.58 12.92 2.22
CA GLN A 216 9.73 13.63 1.64
C GLN A 216 10.54 12.72 0.71
N TYR A 217 10.74 11.46 1.08
CA TYR A 217 11.39 10.47 0.22
C TYR A 217 10.59 10.25 -1.08
N LEU A 218 9.28 10.07 -0.99
CA LEU A 218 8.43 9.88 -2.17
C LEU A 218 8.40 11.12 -3.08
N LEU A 219 8.48 12.33 -2.51
CA LEU A 219 8.63 13.56 -3.30
C LEU A 219 9.97 13.62 -4.03
N ALA A 220 11.06 13.16 -3.40
CA ALA A 220 12.37 13.06 -4.05
C ALA A 220 12.34 12.03 -5.20
N ASP A 221 11.76 10.87 -4.97
CA ASP A 221 11.65 9.78 -5.95
C ASP A 221 10.75 10.19 -7.15
N LEU A 222 9.62 10.84 -6.88
CA LEU A 222 8.75 11.38 -7.93
C LEU A 222 9.44 12.49 -8.75
N ALA A 223 10.21 13.36 -8.09
CA ALA A 223 10.96 14.42 -8.77
C ALA A 223 12.04 13.81 -9.68
N LEU A 224 12.76 12.80 -9.20
CA LEU A 224 13.75 12.07 -10.00
C LEU A 224 13.09 11.39 -11.21
N TYR A 225 11.96 10.69 -11.00
CA TYR A 225 11.18 10.07 -12.08
C TYR A 225 10.75 11.06 -13.16
N ALA A 226 10.41 12.29 -12.75
CA ALA A 226 9.97 13.36 -13.65
C ALA A 226 11.13 14.19 -14.23
N GLY A 227 12.39 13.87 -13.92
CA GLY A 227 13.58 14.60 -14.39
C GLY A 227 13.84 15.93 -13.68
N ASP A 228 13.14 16.19 -12.58
CA ASP A 228 13.29 17.42 -11.76
C ASP A 228 14.41 17.19 -10.71
N ASN A 229 15.66 17.23 -11.17
CA ASN A 229 16.82 16.91 -10.34
C ASN A 229 17.01 17.92 -9.16
N GLU A 230 16.62 19.19 -9.32
CA GLU A 230 16.75 20.20 -8.25
C GLU A 230 15.78 19.88 -7.11
N ALA A 231 14.53 19.55 -7.41
CA ALA A 231 13.56 19.14 -6.42
C ALA A 231 13.97 17.81 -5.76
N ALA A 232 14.46 16.84 -6.55
CA ALA A 232 14.95 15.58 -6.03
C ALA A 232 16.09 15.76 -5.02
N ILE A 233 17.07 16.62 -5.32
CA ILE A 233 18.17 16.95 -4.40
C ILE A 233 17.63 17.63 -3.14
N THR A 234 16.70 18.57 -3.28
CA THR A 234 16.14 19.33 -2.16
C THR A 234 15.41 18.42 -1.17
N TYR A 235 14.51 17.58 -1.65
CA TYR A 235 13.80 16.60 -0.82
C TYR A 235 14.73 15.53 -0.27
N GLY A 236 15.68 15.02 -1.08
CA GLY A 236 16.68 14.05 -0.65
C GLY A 236 17.53 14.58 0.52
N LYS A 237 18.00 15.82 0.45
CA LYS A 237 18.71 16.48 1.57
C LYS A 237 17.84 16.59 2.82
N SER A 238 16.54 16.85 2.68
CA SER A 238 15.62 16.89 3.82
C SER A 238 15.48 15.54 4.52
N VAL A 239 15.52 14.44 3.77
CA VAL A 239 15.54 13.06 4.30
C VAL A 239 16.88 12.77 4.98
N LEU A 240 17.99 13.01 4.31
CA LEU A 240 19.34 12.77 4.82
C LEU A 240 19.67 13.61 6.06
N GLY A 241 19.20 14.85 6.12
CA GLY A 241 19.39 15.72 7.28
C GLY A 241 18.77 15.21 8.58
N LYS A 242 17.88 14.22 8.49
CA LYS A 242 17.29 13.51 9.62
C LYS A 242 18.01 12.18 9.94
N SER A 243 18.96 11.76 9.11
CA SER A 243 19.70 10.51 9.27
C SER A 243 21.03 10.75 9.99
N ASN A 244 21.48 9.71 10.69
CA ASN A 244 22.78 9.69 11.35
C ASN A 244 23.81 9.04 10.40
N ASP A 245 25.02 9.60 10.27
CA ASP A 245 26.10 9.10 9.42
C ASP A 245 26.48 7.63 9.73
N ALA A 246 26.17 7.14 10.94
CA ALA A 246 26.36 5.74 11.31
C ALA A 246 25.63 4.73 10.39
N TYR A 247 24.61 5.16 9.66
CA TYR A 247 23.85 4.29 8.73
C TYR A 247 24.62 3.92 7.47
N PHE A 248 25.65 4.68 7.14
CA PHE A 248 26.49 4.46 5.98
C PHE A 248 27.75 3.63 6.27
N THR A 249 27.84 3.05 7.46
CA THR A 249 28.92 2.12 7.83
C THR A 249 28.59 0.69 7.41
N PRO A 250 29.61 -0.19 7.17
CA PRO A 250 29.35 -1.61 6.90
C PRO A 250 28.47 -2.29 7.93
N ASP A 251 28.70 -2.03 9.22
CA ASP A 251 27.90 -2.59 10.32
C ASP A 251 26.47 -2.06 10.32
N GLY A 252 26.30 -0.78 9.96
CA GLY A 252 24.97 -0.17 9.79
C GLY A 252 24.18 -0.84 8.67
N ILE A 253 24.78 -1.11 7.53
CA ILE A 253 24.14 -1.80 6.40
C ILE A 253 23.76 -3.23 6.78
N ASN A 254 24.63 -3.97 7.45
CA ASN A 254 24.31 -5.32 7.92
C ASN A 254 23.17 -5.31 8.94
N SER A 255 23.14 -4.34 9.84
CA SER A 255 22.07 -4.19 10.84
C SER A 255 20.71 -3.91 10.21
N LEU A 256 20.66 -3.26 9.04
CA LEU A 256 19.43 -3.02 8.28
C LEU A 256 18.67 -4.32 7.98
N TRP A 257 19.39 -5.40 7.71
CA TRP A 257 18.81 -6.70 7.36
C TRP A 257 18.54 -7.60 8.57
N GLN A 258 19.16 -7.31 9.69
CA GLN A 258 19.09 -8.14 10.89
C GLN A 258 18.09 -7.63 11.95
N SER A 259 17.66 -6.37 11.86
CA SER A 259 16.84 -5.73 12.89
C SER A 259 15.53 -5.18 12.35
N ASN A 260 14.44 -5.45 13.04
CA ASN A 260 13.13 -4.83 12.76
C ASN A 260 13.05 -3.35 13.18
N SER A 261 14.00 -2.85 13.95
CA SER A 261 14.05 -1.48 14.48
C SER A 261 15.28 -0.71 14.03
N TYR A 262 15.72 -0.91 12.80
CA TYR A 262 16.86 -0.18 12.27
C TYR A 262 16.57 1.32 12.13
N PRO A 263 17.38 2.20 12.73
CA PRO A 263 17.12 3.64 12.75
C PRO A 263 17.12 4.33 11.37
N GLY A 264 17.82 3.76 10.38
CA GLY A 264 17.84 4.25 9.00
C GLY A 264 16.62 3.84 8.16
N ARG A 265 15.70 3.05 8.71
CA ARG A 265 14.49 2.65 8.01
C ARG A 265 13.53 3.83 7.95
N ILE A 266 13.19 4.28 6.76
CA ILE A 266 12.21 5.33 6.54
C ILE A 266 10.80 4.77 6.65
N PHE A 267 10.56 3.61 6.01
CA PHE A 267 9.28 2.93 5.98
C PHE A 267 9.45 1.46 5.58
N ALA A 268 8.62 0.59 6.13
CA ALA A 268 8.42 -0.77 5.65
C ALA A 268 6.98 -1.19 5.94
N PHE A 269 6.33 -1.85 4.99
CA PHE A 269 5.04 -2.47 5.25
C PHE A 269 5.20 -3.58 6.29
N ASN A 270 4.24 -3.68 7.19
CA ASN A 270 4.19 -4.76 8.17
C ASN A 270 3.47 -5.97 7.54
N ILE A 271 4.22 -6.77 6.82
CA ILE A 271 3.70 -7.89 6.04
C ILE A 271 3.63 -9.15 6.91
N HIS A 272 2.60 -9.96 6.70
CA HIS A 272 2.49 -11.24 7.39
C HIS A 272 3.62 -12.19 7.00
N THR A 273 4.19 -12.90 7.98
CA THR A 273 5.34 -13.80 7.79
C THR A 273 5.12 -14.90 6.76
N SER A 274 3.86 -15.31 6.52
CA SER A 274 3.53 -16.33 5.50
C SER A 274 3.86 -15.89 4.06
N TYR A 275 3.88 -14.58 3.79
CA TYR A 275 4.27 -14.07 2.48
C TYR A 275 5.72 -14.42 2.13
N TYR A 276 6.62 -14.30 3.10
CA TYR A 276 8.04 -14.61 2.90
C TYR A 276 8.38 -16.10 2.99
N ALA A 277 7.48 -16.94 3.49
CA ALA A 277 7.75 -18.36 3.67
C ALA A 277 8.08 -19.05 2.33
N GLY A 278 7.41 -18.66 1.23
CA GLY A 278 7.69 -19.16 -0.11
C GLY A 278 9.08 -18.73 -0.62
N ILE A 279 9.44 -17.47 -0.42
CA ILE A 279 10.75 -16.93 -0.83
C ILE A 279 11.87 -17.56 0.00
N GLN A 280 11.67 -17.70 1.31
CA GLN A 280 12.64 -18.34 2.20
C GLN A 280 12.84 -19.83 1.92
N SER A 281 11.79 -20.56 1.52
CA SER A 281 11.94 -21.97 1.17
C SER A 281 12.70 -22.14 -0.14
N SER A 282 12.45 -21.30 -1.14
CA SER A 282 13.20 -21.27 -2.40
C SER A 282 14.69 -20.99 -2.17
N ALA A 283 15.00 -20.04 -1.30
CA ALA A 283 16.38 -19.71 -0.94
C ALA A 283 17.08 -20.80 -0.11
N ARG A 284 16.35 -21.57 0.72
CA ARG A 284 16.91 -22.63 1.56
C ARG A 284 17.12 -23.95 0.83
N GLU A 285 16.27 -24.26 -0.15
CA GLU A 285 16.25 -25.58 -0.78
C GLU A 285 17.11 -25.68 -2.04
N GLY A 286 18.02 -24.78 -2.25
CA GLY A 286 18.96 -24.88 -3.35
C GLY A 286 18.75 -23.87 -4.43
N ASP A 287 18.30 -22.71 -4.02
CA ASP A 287 18.51 -21.50 -4.79
C ASP A 287 17.97 -21.63 -6.23
N TYR A 288 16.66 -21.68 -6.37
CA TYR A 288 16.02 -21.65 -7.69
C TYR A 288 16.36 -20.38 -8.45
N PHE A 289 16.58 -19.30 -7.72
CA PHE A 289 17.05 -18.03 -8.23
C PHE A 289 18.15 -17.51 -7.32
N CYS A 290 19.16 -16.90 -7.91
CA CYS A 290 20.23 -16.23 -7.19
C CYS A 290 20.32 -14.77 -7.61
N LEU A 291 20.96 -13.95 -6.78
CA LEU A 291 21.26 -12.58 -7.13
C LEU A 291 22.05 -12.55 -8.45
N ASN A 292 21.70 -11.64 -9.36
CA ASN A 292 22.35 -11.56 -10.66
C ASN A 292 23.85 -11.26 -10.47
N PRO A 293 24.76 -12.17 -10.88
CA PRO A 293 26.19 -11.98 -10.71
C PRO A 293 26.77 -10.86 -11.58
N GLN A 294 26.01 -10.36 -12.56
CA GLN A 294 26.38 -9.21 -13.38
C GLN A 294 26.07 -7.87 -12.70
N LEU A 295 25.43 -7.86 -11.53
CA LEU A 295 25.39 -6.68 -10.68
C LEU A 295 26.83 -6.37 -10.21
N ASP A 296 27.51 -5.52 -10.97
CA ASP A 296 28.94 -5.27 -10.82
C ASP A 296 29.19 -4.32 -9.63
N TYR A 297 29.36 -4.91 -8.46
CA TYR A 297 29.83 -4.19 -7.29
C TYR A 297 31.35 -4.04 -7.36
N VAL A 298 31.84 -2.80 -7.33
CA VAL A 298 33.30 -2.56 -7.18
C VAL A 298 33.82 -3.26 -5.93
N ALA A 299 35.09 -3.65 -5.96
CA ALA A 299 35.70 -4.46 -4.89
C ALA A 299 35.60 -3.85 -3.48
N SER A 300 35.50 -2.51 -3.40
CA SER A 300 35.36 -1.76 -2.14
C SER A 300 33.92 -1.57 -1.69
N ASP A 301 32.93 -2.03 -2.48
CA ASP A 301 31.51 -1.89 -2.11
C ASP A 301 31.16 -2.88 -0.99
N VAL A 302 30.71 -2.34 0.14
CA VAL A 302 30.35 -3.14 1.33
C VAL A 302 29.22 -4.12 1.06
N ARG A 303 28.36 -3.83 0.09
CA ARG A 303 27.23 -4.70 -0.30
C ARG A 303 27.74 -6.02 -0.91
N ARG A 304 28.90 -6.00 -1.54
CA ARG A 304 29.50 -7.20 -2.14
C ARG A 304 29.74 -8.29 -1.10
N ALA A 305 30.25 -7.93 0.08
CA ALA A 305 30.48 -8.89 1.15
C ALA A 305 29.18 -9.42 1.78
N SER A 306 28.07 -8.64 1.68
CA SER A 306 26.79 -8.97 2.30
C SER A 306 25.87 -9.78 1.38
N PHE A 307 25.98 -9.60 0.05
CA PHE A 307 25.05 -10.16 -0.94
C PHE A 307 25.67 -11.15 -1.92
N VAL A 308 26.97 -11.14 -2.06
CA VAL A 308 27.68 -12.08 -2.96
C VAL A 308 28.40 -13.11 -2.10
N TYR A 309 27.86 -14.33 -2.07
CA TYR A 309 28.58 -15.47 -1.51
C TYR A 309 29.80 -15.76 -2.38
N PRO A 310 30.95 -16.08 -1.77
CA PRO A 310 32.15 -16.45 -2.50
C PRO A 310 31.97 -17.76 -3.27
#